data_db26ad01fa09066bde20e4e4daf408ce
#
_entry.id   db26ad01fa09066bde20e4e4daf408ce
#
_cell.length_a   1.000
_cell.length_b   1.000
_cell.length_c   1.000
_cell.angle_alpha   90.00
_cell.angle_beta   90.00
_cell.angle_gamma   90.00
#
_symmetry.space_group_name_H-M   'P 1'
#
loop_
_entity.id
_entity.type
_entity.pdbx_description
1 polymer ?
#
loop_
_entity_poly.entity_id
_entity_poly.type
_entity_poly.pdbx_seq_one_letter_code
_entity_poly.pdbx_strand_id
1 'polypeptide(L)'
;MNKSKINSTNMKKFNLFAYATLAGLALSFAACTDDDPEISKPGPQIDRGEKCRIESFVLNLPEGETLSGDVYDYDKSIDLAYTTPQLEAMKTATATVKLSEGATITPDPSVAADYTQPISFTVTGADGKTTRIYTTKPVEKVVVSYTKIGALAEKTATQMDITDHTKYLQIGVSGDKIVIGTKVFDGKTLAAAGNLNMTGYDGLQVTSLANDEAGHLIASLTADGTSGSAPVTYACWKNGCDQPAETILGPSDSAIAAFLSVGGNLVEGKALITALGARVATGPSFCWGFADGVRGDYYNLLTGQPSNDGSWSQMVSACSGEVSGTWFMWDAVAGGHNVLTWEGWDGTSSLNLKQIPGAAPNGPNNWGNYTKASIRAFMFNEKAYAAVFTTGWPCTYVSIVDSNGEFLLNPAEATLNYAISDANPYCPVGTFVYNEKENCGYVYVLVPGHAVKSWKLEITYD
;
A
#
# COMPACT_ATOMS: atom_id res chain seq x y z
N MET A 1 36.16 4.65 40.71
CA MET A 1 35.37 4.16 41.85
C MET A 1 34.14 5.04 41.99
N ASN A 2 33.00 4.55 41.53
CA ASN A 2 31.69 4.73 42.15
C ASN A 2 30.67 3.90 41.35
N LYS A 3 30.28 2.78 41.91
CA LYS A 3 29.21 1.90 41.43
C LYS A 3 27.90 2.44 41.98
N SER A 4 27.02 2.96 41.15
CA SER A 4 25.63 3.22 41.56
C SER A 4 24.80 1.94 41.38
N LYS A 5 24.33 1.44 42.52
CA LYS A 5 23.36 0.34 42.60
C LYS A 5 22.00 0.80 42.08
N ILE A 6 21.49 0.16 41.04
CA ILE A 6 20.10 0.32 40.60
C ILE A 6 19.24 -0.59 41.47
N ASN A 7 18.30 0.00 42.20
CA ASN A 7 17.38 -0.67 43.08
C ASN A 7 16.37 -1.53 42.33
N SER A 8 16.34 -2.82 42.63
CA SER A 8 15.47 -3.86 42.07
C SER A 8 14.07 -3.94 42.71
N THR A 9 13.49 -2.83 43.16
CA THR A 9 12.27 -2.90 44.00
C THR A 9 10.96 -2.57 43.29
N ASN A 10 10.97 -2.26 41.97
CA ASN A 10 9.74 -1.84 41.28
C ASN A 10 9.13 -2.86 40.30
N MET A 11 9.67 -4.08 40.22
CA MET A 11 9.14 -5.10 39.30
C MET A 11 8.26 -6.18 39.96
N LYS A 12 7.94 -6.05 41.25
CA LYS A 12 7.12 -7.06 41.96
C LYS A 12 5.69 -6.62 42.28
N LYS A 13 5.28 -5.41 41.90
CA LYS A 13 3.91 -4.92 42.20
C LYS A 13 2.90 -5.06 41.06
N PHE A 14 3.30 -5.41 39.86
CA PHE A 14 2.37 -5.54 38.73
C PHE A 14 1.75 -6.95 38.56
N ASN A 15 2.34 -7.99 39.16
CA ASN A 15 1.82 -9.37 39.02
C ASN A 15 0.85 -9.79 40.13
N LEU A 16 0.58 -8.94 41.13
CA LEU A 16 -0.32 -9.31 42.23
C LEU A 16 -1.78 -8.95 41.95
N PHE A 17 -2.05 -8.03 40.99
CA PHE A 17 -3.43 -7.68 40.62
C PHE A 17 -4.05 -8.62 39.58
N ALA A 18 -3.26 -9.32 38.79
CA ALA A 18 -3.76 -10.29 37.78
C ALA A 18 -4.23 -11.61 38.38
N TYR A 19 -3.74 -11.99 39.57
CA TYR A 19 -4.14 -13.25 40.24
C TYR A 19 -5.34 -13.09 41.18
N ALA A 20 -5.67 -11.88 41.62
CA ALA A 20 -6.82 -11.64 42.49
C ALA A 20 -8.16 -11.62 41.72
N THR A 21 -8.16 -11.32 40.41
CA THR A 21 -9.35 -11.33 39.57
C THR A 21 -9.73 -12.72 39.04
N LEU A 22 -8.78 -13.66 38.94
CA LEU A 22 -9.10 -15.05 38.55
C LEU A 22 -9.58 -15.91 39.70
N ALA A 23 -9.23 -15.60 40.95
CA ALA A 23 -9.71 -16.35 42.11
C ALA A 23 -11.13 -15.94 42.55
N GLY A 24 -11.62 -14.78 42.14
CA GLY A 24 -12.97 -14.30 42.44
C GLY A 24 -14.07 -14.90 41.53
N LEU A 25 -13.72 -15.40 40.34
CA LEU A 25 -14.69 -15.99 39.41
C LEU A 25 -14.90 -17.50 39.62
N ALA A 26 -14.04 -18.17 40.40
CA ALA A 26 -14.14 -19.60 40.65
C ALA A 26 -14.99 -20.00 41.87
N LEU A 27 -15.49 -19.01 42.62
CA LEU A 27 -16.27 -19.26 43.85
C LEU A 27 -17.78 -19.00 43.69
N SER A 28 -18.26 -18.65 42.51
CA SER A 28 -19.69 -18.37 42.26
C SER A 28 -20.48 -19.51 41.61
N PHE A 29 -19.89 -20.70 41.44
CA PHE A 29 -20.57 -21.86 40.86
C PHE A 29 -20.77 -23.07 41.81
N ALA A 30 -20.57 -22.88 43.08
CA ALA A 30 -20.76 -23.95 44.04
C ALA A 30 -21.76 -23.57 45.15
N ALA A 31 -23.00 -23.26 44.75
CA ALA A 31 -24.14 -23.20 45.65
C ALA A 31 -25.45 -23.32 44.90
N CYS A 32 -25.71 -24.45 44.29
CA CYS A 32 -27.07 -24.96 44.08
C CYS A 32 -27.10 -26.36 44.70
N THR A 33 -27.32 -26.43 46.00
CA THR A 33 -27.81 -27.62 46.64
C THR A 33 -29.35 -27.56 46.53
N ASP A 34 -29.92 -28.68 46.09
CA ASP A 34 -31.37 -28.95 45.91
C ASP A 34 -32.15 -28.96 47.23
N ASP A 35 -32.23 -27.79 47.91
CA ASP A 35 -33.14 -27.64 49.07
C ASP A 35 -33.67 -26.19 49.10
N ASP A 36 -34.29 -25.71 48.01
CA ASP A 36 -35.13 -24.56 48.08
C ASP A 36 -36.56 -24.95 48.41
N PRO A 37 -37.16 -24.40 49.49
CA PRO A 37 -38.56 -24.67 49.80
C PRO A 37 -39.42 -24.15 48.66
N GLU A 38 -40.34 -24.98 48.23
CA GLU A 38 -41.35 -24.71 47.19
C GLU A 38 -41.82 -23.26 47.20
N ILE A 39 -41.36 -22.44 46.25
CA ILE A 39 -42.02 -21.18 45.91
C ILE A 39 -43.23 -21.56 45.09
N SER A 40 -44.29 -21.99 45.79
CA SER A 40 -45.55 -22.42 45.24
C SER A 40 -46.51 -21.26 44.89
N LYS A 41 -45.97 -20.14 44.42
CA LYS A 41 -46.77 -19.12 43.74
C LYS A 41 -46.00 -18.71 42.49
N PRO A 42 -46.56 -18.89 41.29
CA PRO A 42 -46.01 -18.21 40.12
C PRO A 42 -46.03 -16.72 40.49
N GLY A 43 -44.86 -16.13 40.61
CA GLY A 43 -44.74 -14.66 40.66
C GLY A 43 -45.53 -14.09 39.47
N PRO A 44 -45.91 -12.80 39.54
CA PRO A 44 -46.62 -12.19 38.43
C PRO A 44 -45.84 -12.50 37.16
N GLN A 45 -46.51 -13.15 36.21
CA GLN A 45 -45.90 -13.42 34.90
C GLN A 45 -45.53 -12.06 34.34
N ILE A 46 -44.25 -11.75 34.42
CA ILE A 46 -43.70 -10.56 33.75
C ILE A 46 -43.93 -10.86 32.29
N ASP A 47 -44.95 -10.21 31.71
CA ASP A 47 -45.13 -10.23 30.26
C ASP A 47 -43.85 -9.65 29.65
N ARG A 48 -42.97 -10.53 29.18
CA ARG A 48 -41.69 -10.12 28.56
C ARG A 48 -41.91 -9.48 27.20
N GLY A 49 -43.18 -9.22 26.85
CA GLY A 49 -43.55 -8.60 25.60
C GLY A 49 -43.20 -9.42 24.36
N GLU A 50 -43.17 -10.75 24.52
CA GLU A 50 -42.89 -11.70 23.43
C GLU A 50 -43.81 -11.53 22.23
N LYS A 51 -45.02 -11.03 22.46
CA LYS A 51 -46.05 -10.77 21.45
C LYS A 51 -46.12 -9.33 20.93
N CYS A 52 -45.14 -8.51 21.25
CA CYS A 52 -45.08 -7.10 20.84
C CYS A 52 -43.63 -6.69 20.55
N ARG A 53 -43.02 -7.32 19.55
CA ARG A 53 -41.62 -7.04 19.20
C ARG A 53 -41.34 -7.10 17.70
N ILE A 54 -40.26 -6.47 17.30
CA ILE A 54 -39.66 -6.68 15.99
C ILE A 54 -38.73 -7.91 16.09
N GLU A 55 -38.96 -8.93 15.24
CA GLU A 55 -38.12 -10.13 15.18
C GLU A 55 -36.97 -9.98 14.19
N SER A 56 -37.19 -9.25 13.09
CA SER A 56 -36.16 -8.87 12.14
C SER A 56 -36.50 -7.58 11.42
N PHE A 57 -35.49 -6.86 11.01
CA PHE A 57 -35.58 -5.62 10.26
C PHE A 57 -34.58 -5.65 9.12
N VAL A 58 -35.04 -5.46 7.88
CA VAL A 58 -34.22 -5.44 6.69
C VAL A 58 -34.52 -4.18 5.90
N LEU A 59 -33.57 -3.31 5.73
CA LEU A 59 -33.66 -2.14 4.89
C LEU A 59 -33.43 -2.56 3.44
N ASN A 60 -34.35 -2.18 2.55
CA ASN A 60 -34.24 -2.41 1.11
C ASN A 60 -33.80 -1.10 0.45
N LEU A 61 -32.58 -1.08 -0.05
CA LEU A 61 -32.01 0.05 -0.75
C LEU A 61 -32.44 0.04 -2.23
N PRO A 62 -32.46 1.21 -2.90
CA PRO A 62 -32.58 1.26 -4.35
C PRO A 62 -31.58 0.31 -5.03
N GLU A 63 -31.90 -0.17 -6.23
CA GLU A 63 -31.08 -1.11 -7.01
C GLU A 63 -31.02 -2.55 -6.46
N GLY A 64 -31.80 -2.86 -5.42
CA GLY A 64 -31.97 -4.24 -4.93
C GLY A 64 -30.94 -4.66 -3.88
N GLU A 65 -30.10 -3.77 -3.42
CA GLU A 65 -29.24 -4.03 -2.26
C GLU A 65 -30.05 -4.03 -0.96
N THR A 66 -29.62 -4.82 0.02
CA THR A 66 -30.28 -4.88 1.34
C THR A 66 -29.29 -4.68 2.46
N LEU A 67 -29.77 -4.09 3.57
CA LEU A 67 -29.00 -3.89 4.79
C LEU A 67 -29.79 -4.46 5.96
N SER A 68 -29.25 -5.46 6.65
CA SER A 68 -29.87 -6.05 7.84
C SER A 68 -29.70 -5.12 9.03
N GLY A 69 -30.79 -4.84 9.72
CA GLY A 69 -30.77 -4.12 10.98
C GLY A 69 -30.64 -5.07 12.17
N ASP A 70 -29.72 -4.76 13.08
CA ASP A 70 -29.57 -5.48 14.35
C ASP A 70 -30.60 -4.95 15.35
N VAL A 71 -31.57 -5.80 15.72
CA VAL A 71 -32.67 -5.44 16.61
C VAL A 71 -32.33 -5.75 18.06
N TYR A 72 -32.27 -4.73 18.90
CA TYR A 72 -32.01 -4.85 20.33
C TYR A 72 -33.27 -4.61 21.14
N ASP A 73 -33.81 -5.69 21.73
CA ASP A 73 -35.05 -5.63 22.46
C ASP A 73 -34.92 -4.99 23.86
N TYR A 74 -33.74 -4.94 24.42
CA TYR A 74 -33.49 -4.38 25.76
C TYR A 74 -33.58 -2.84 25.79
N ASP A 75 -33.08 -2.15 24.74
CA ASP A 75 -33.11 -0.67 24.63
C ASP A 75 -34.01 -0.17 23.50
N LYS A 76 -34.70 -1.13 22.80
CA LYS A 76 -35.61 -0.84 21.70
C LYS A 76 -34.94 -0.06 20.55
N SER A 77 -33.73 -0.43 20.22
CA SER A 77 -33.00 0.13 19.07
C SER A 77 -32.91 -0.88 17.92
N ILE A 78 -32.69 -0.32 16.74
CA ILE A 78 -32.41 -1.06 15.51
C ILE A 78 -31.18 -0.41 14.90
N ASP A 79 -30.02 -1.04 15.04
CA ASP A 79 -28.79 -0.51 14.49
C ASP A 79 -28.70 -0.86 13.00
N LEU A 80 -28.57 0.16 12.16
CA LEU A 80 -28.42 0.06 10.71
C LEU A 80 -26.95 0.33 10.35
N ALA A 81 -26.16 -0.72 10.29
CA ALA A 81 -24.74 -0.60 9.97
C ALA A 81 -24.56 -0.41 8.46
N TYR A 82 -24.22 0.81 8.03
CA TYR A 82 -24.03 1.18 6.62
C TYR A 82 -22.60 1.55 6.30
N THR A 83 -22.22 1.41 5.03
CA THR A 83 -20.98 1.95 4.48
C THR A 83 -21.23 3.30 3.80
N THR A 84 -20.19 4.15 3.70
CA THR A 84 -20.32 5.48 3.09
C THR A 84 -21.03 5.49 1.72
N PRO A 85 -20.80 4.54 0.77
CA PRO A 85 -21.54 4.47 -0.49
C PRO A 85 -23.04 4.22 -0.34
N GLN A 86 -23.49 3.55 0.73
CA GLN A 86 -24.90 3.24 0.97
C GLN A 86 -25.68 4.42 1.55
N LEU A 87 -25.00 5.44 2.09
CA LEU A 87 -25.64 6.56 2.78
C LEU A 87 -26.68 7.28 1.91
N GLU A 88 -26.37 7.54 0.64
CA GLU A 88 -27.29 8.22 -0.26
C GLU A 88 -28.51 7.37 -0.57
N ALA A 89 -28.35 6.06 -0.75
CA ALA A 89 -29.43 5.12 -0.99
C ALA A 89 -30.37 4.97 0.21
N MET A 90 -29.89 5.16 1.44
CA MET A 90 -30.69 5.12 2.65
C MET A 90 -31.72 6.25 2.76
N LYS A 91 -31.57 7.35 2.01
CA LYS A 91 -32.50 8.49 2.04
C LYS A 91 -33.88 8.17 1.47
N THR A 92 -33.99 7.13 0.65
CA THR A 92 -35.22 6.73 -0.03
C THR A 92 -35.51 5.24 0.12
N ALA A 93 -34.94 4.61 1.14
CA ALA A 93 -35.07 3.19 1.38
C ALA A 93 -36.44 2.84 1.97
N THR A 94 -36.85 1.57 1.77
CA THR A 94 -38.01 0.95 2.45
C THR A 94 -37.51 -0.13 3.39
N ALA A 95 -38.36 -0.61 4.31
CA ALA A 95 -37.97 -1.72 5.17
C ALA A 95 -38.94 -2.89 5.11
N THR A 96 -38.39 -4.10 5.16
CA THR A 96 -39.16 -5.34 5.40
C THR A 96 -38.97 -5.72 6.86
N VAL A 97 -40.08 -5.79 7.59
CA VAL A 97 -40.07 -6.04 9.04
C VAL A 97 -40.85 -7.29 9.35
N LYS A 98 -40.25 -8.20 10.13
CA LYS A 98 -40.93 -9.33 10.72
C LYS A 98 -41.30 -8.99 12.17
N LEU A 99 -42.59 -9.11 12.50
CA LEU A 99 -43.11 -8.83 13.82
C LEU A 99 -43.50 -10.15 14.53
N SER A 100 -43.63 -10.09 15.86
CA SER A 100 -44.29 -11.14 16.61
C SER A 100 -45.71 -11.35 16.13
N GLU A 101 -46.25 -12.57 16.31
CA GLU A 101 -47.51 -12.99 15.78
C GLU A 101 -48.68 -12.06 16.19
N GLY A 102 -49.42 -11.57 15.20
CA GLY A 102 -50.56 -10.67 15.38
C GLY A 102 -50.22 -9.23 15.74
N ALA A 103 -48.96 -8.87 15.85
CA ALA A 103 -48.55 -7.49 16.09
C ALA A 103 -48.64 -6.64 14.81
N THR A 104 -48.82 -5.33 14.98
CA THR A 104 -48.84 -4.32 13.93
C THR A 104 -47.75 -3.26 14.17
N ILE A 105 -47.34 -2.54 13.14
CA ILE A 105 -46.29 -1.50 13.20
C ILE A 105 -46.75 -0.20 12.54
N THR A 106 -46.40 0.91 13.12
CA THR A 106 -46.67 2.25 12.59
C THR A 106 -45.46 3.17 12.85
N PRO A 107 -45.01 3.99 11.88
CA PRO A 107 -45.48 4.07 10.51
C PRO A 107 -45.24 2.79 9.70
N ASP A 108 -45.85 2.68 8.51
CA ASP A 108 -45.64 1.56 7.61
C ASP A 108 -44.19 1.56 7.09
N PRO A 109 -43.40 0.53 7.43
CA PRO A 109 -42.02 0.47 7.02
C PRO A 109 -41.81 0.22 5.51
N SER A 110 -42.86 -0.22 4.79
CA SER A 110 -42.80 -0.39 3.33
C SER A 110 -42.89 0.92 2.55
N VAL A 111 -43.19 2.03 3.22
CA VAL A 111 -43.13 3.37 2.62
C VAL A 111 -41.74 3.89 2.69
N ALA A 112 -41.25 4.47 1.56
CA ALA A 112 -39.89 5.04 1.48
C ALA A 112 -39.71 6.17 2.51
N ALA A 113 -38.60 6.13 3.22
CA ALA A 113 -38.22 7.10 4.25
C ALA A 113 -36.72 7.35 4.29
N ASP A 114 -36.32 8.42 4.97
CA ASP A 114 -34.91 8.76 5.14
C ASP A 114 -34.34 8.08 6.40
N TYR A 115 -33.68 6.94 6.18
CA TYR A 115 -33.04 6.15 7.24
C TYR A 115 -31.62 6.64 7.59
N THR A 116 -31.16 7.72 7.01
CA THR A 116 -29.95 8.42 7.51
C THR A 116 -30.20 9.17 8.82
N GLN A 117 -31.48 9.29 9.19
CA GLN A 117 -31.94 9.85 10.45
C GLN A 117 -32.66 8.79 11.29
N PRO A 118 -32.68 8.89 12.62
CA PRO A 118 -33.43 7.99 13.47
C PRO A 118 -34.94 8.03 13.15
N ILE A 119 -35.54 6.89 12.90
CA ILE A 119 -36.98 6.73 12.69
C ILE A 119 -37.56 5.88 13.83
N SER A 120 -38.64 6.35 14.43
CA SER A 120 -39.31 5.61 15.50
C SER A 120 -40.55 4.86 14.97
N PHE A 121 -40.61 3.56 15.26
CA PHE A 121 -41.70 2.66 14.95
C PHE A 121 -42.43 2.25 16.21
N THR A 122 -43.71 2.43 16.24
CA THR A 122 -44.58 1.91 17.30
C THR A 122 -45.07 0.53 16.90
N VAL A 123 -44.70 -0.50 17.63
CA VAL A 123 -45.24 -1.86 17.49
C VAL A 123 -46.38 -2.03 18.49
N THR A 124 -47.53 -2.46 18.02
CA THR A 124 -48.71 -2.76 18.85
C THR A 124 -48.97 -4.27 18.83
N GLY A 125 -48.99 -4.88 19.98
CA GLY A 125 -49.23 -6.31 20.13
C GLY A 125 -50.61 -6.75 19.68
N ALA A 126 -50.83 -8.08 19.51
CA ALA A 126 -52.08 -8.68 19.10
C ALA A 126 -53.25 -8.34 20.03
N ASP A 127 -52.99 -7.94 21.26
CA ASP A 127 -54.01 -7.49 22.24
C ASP A 127 -54.54 -6.07 21.96
N GLY A 128 -53.97 -5.37 21.00
CA GLY A 128 -54.30 -3.99 20.63
C GLY A 128 -54.03 -2.96 21.73
N LYS A 129 -53.33 -3.32 22.80
CA LYS A 129 -53.07 -2.48 23.98
C LYS A 129 -51.59 -2.33 24.32
N THR A 130 -50.87 -3.43 24.24
CA THR A 130 -49.40 -3.41 24.52
C THR A 130 -48.66 -2.72 23.36
N THR A 131 -47.90 -1.72 23.66
CA THR A 131 -47.11 -0.99 22.66
C THR A 131 -45.65 -0.93 23.04
N ARG A 132 -44.75 -0.94 22.03
CA ARG A 132 -43.30 -0.70 22.15
C ARG A 132 -42.83 0.19 21.04
N ILE A 133 -41.91 1.08 21.35
CA ILE A 133 -41.33 2.00 20.37
C ILE A 133 -39.88 1.55 20.12
N TYR A 134 -39.58 1.19 18.87
CA TYR A 134 -38.23 0.90 18.38
C TYR A 134 -37.76 2.09 17.57
N THR A 135 -36.48 2.46 17.74
CA THR A 135 -35.88 3.58 17.00
C THR A 135 -34.68 3.07 16.21
N THR A 136 -34.66 3.38 14.91
CA THR A 136 -33.48 3.08 14.07
C THR A 136 -32.32 3.98 14.44
N LYS A 137 -31.13 3.43 14.42
CA LYS A 137 -29.86 4.16 14.63
C LYS A 137 -28.96 3.88 13.43
N PRO A 138 -28.75 4.84 12.53
CA PRO A 138 -27.74 4.71 11.50
C PRO A 138 -26.36 4.67 12.16
N VAL A 139 -25.57 3.63 11.87
CA VAL A 139 -24.23 3.41 12.41
C VAL A 139 -23.28 3.26 11.24
N GLU A 140 -22.33 4.15 11.08
CA GLU A 140 -21.33 4.02 10.02
C GLU A 140 -20.40 2.84 10.33
N LYS A 141 -20.39 1.86 9.42
CA LYS A 141 -19.48 0.73 9.48
C LYS A 141 -18.12 1.18 8.96
N VAL A 142 -17.14 1.25 9.84
CA VAL A 142 -15.75 1.46 9.44
C VAL A 142 -15.28 0.18 8.74
N VAL A 143 -15.16 0.24 7.41
CA VAL A 143 -14.57 -0.84 6.63
C VAL A 143 -13.06 -0.64 6.65
N VAL A 144 -12.37 -1.55 7.31
CA VAL A 144 -10.90 -1.52 7.34
C VAL A 144 -10.38 -2.28 6.14
N SER A 145 -9.59 -1.59 5.31
CA SER A 145 -8.94 -2.21 4.16
C SER A 145 -7.54 -2.71 4.53
N TYR A 146 -7.19 -3.86 3.99
CA TYR A 146 -5.86 -4.47 4.16
C TYR A 146 -5.23 -4.71 2.80
N THR A 147 -3.92 -4.58 2.72
CA THR A 147 -3.18 -4.96 1.53
C THR A 147 -2.67 -6.40 1.67
N LYS A 148 -3.00 -7.24 0.69
CA LYS A 148 -2.41 -8.58 0.53
C LYS A 148 -1.44 -8.58 -0.62
N ILE A 149 -0.39 -9.40 -0.53
CA ILE A 149 0.58 -9.61 -1.59
C ILE A 149 0.69 -11.09 -1.93
N GLY A 150 0.78 -11.40 -3.22
CA GLY A 150 0.98 -12.75 -3.73
C GLY A 150 1.95 -12.77 -4.91
N ALA A 151 2.77 -13.82 -5.02
CA ALA A 151 3.62 -14.02 -6.18
C ALA A 151 2.74 -14.22 -7.42
N LEU A 152 3.11 -13.59 -8.56
CA LEU A 152 2.34 -13.64 -9.78
C LEU A 152 3.06 -14.45 -10.88
N ALA A 153 4.25 -14.05 -11.27
CA ALA A 153 5.01 -14.69 -12.33
C ALA A 153 6.52 -14.61 -12.08
N GLU A 154 7.25 -15.59 -12.62
CA GLU A 154 8.71 -15.59 -12.63
C GLU A 154 9.20 -16.23 -13.94
N LYS A 155 10.15 -15.59 -14.62
CA LYS A 155 10.85 -16.14 -15.78
C LYS A 155 12.33 -15.82 -15.72
N THR A 156 13.15 -16.76 -16.19
CA THR A 156 14.60 -16.52 -16.33
C THR A 156 14.90 -15.60 -17.51
N ALA A 157 16.03 -14.93 -17.46
CA ALA A 157 16.51 -14.09 -18.54
C ALA A 157 16.63 -14.85 -19.86
N THR A 158 16.99 -16.15 -19.82
CA THR A 158 17.04 -17.04 -20.98
C THR A 158 15.65 -17.25 -21.59
N GLN A 159 14.62 -17.50 -20.77
CA GLN A 159 13.25 -17.66 -21.26
C GLN A 159 12.67 -16.39 -21.88
N MET A 160 13.18 -15.23 -21.49
CA MET A 160 12.76 -13.91 -21.99
C MET A 160 13.69 -13.35 -23.07
N ASP A 161 14.78 -14.03 -23.38
CA ASP A 161 15.82 -13.57 -24.32
C ASP A 161 16.39 -12.17 -23.93
N ILE A 162 16.70 -12.00 -22.63
CA ILE A 162 17.29 -10.79 -22.02
C ILE A 162 18.57 -11.12 -21.22
N THR A 163 19.35 -12.07 -21.69
CA THR A 163 20.58 -12.52 -21.02
C THR A 163 21.73 -11.51 -21.06
N ASP A 164 21.70 -10.57 -22.00
CA ASP A 164 22.69 -9.51 -22.10
C ASP A 164 22.50 -8.46 -20.99
N HIS A 165 23.15 -8.69 -19.87
CA HIS A 165 23.10 -7.80 -18.70
C HIS A 165 23.75 -6.43 -18.93
N THR A 166 24.31 -6.14 -20.11
CA THR A 166 24.82 -4.81 -20.47
C THR A 166 23.75 -3.95 -21.15
N LYS A 167 22.70 -4.58 -21.71
CA LYS A 167 21.59 -3.92 -22.40
C LYS A 167 20.29 -3.90 -21.60
N TYR A 168 20.01 -5.00 -20.91
CA TYR A 168 18.71 -5.20 -20.22
C TYR A 168 18.88 -4.93 -18.72
N LEU A 169 19.10 -3.66 -18.39
CA LEU A 169 19.44 -3.20 -17.05
C LEU A 169 18.30 -2.53 -16.31
N GLN A 170 17.27 -2.10 -17.02
CA GLN A 170 16.22 -1.27 -16.48
C GLN A 170 14.85 -1.85 -16.83
N ILE A 171 13.89 -1.64 -15.97
CA ILE A 171 12.51 -2.07 -16.12
C ILE A 171 11.57 -0.88 -15.86
N GLY A 172 10.53 -0.79 -16.68
CA GLY A 172 9.43 0.14 -16.53
C GLY A 172 8.13 -0.49 -16.95
N VAL A 173 7.01 0.18 -16.73
CA VAL A 173 5.68 -0.27 -17.12
C VAL A 173 5.06 0.68 -18.13
N SER A 174 4.30 0.14 -19.08
CA SER A 174 3.45 0.85 -20.02
C SER A 174 2.08 0.19 -20.07
N GLY A 175 1.13 0.73 -19.31
CA GLY A 175 -0.19 0.14 -19.15
C GLY A 175 -0.13 -1.26 -18.51
N ASP A 176 -0.53 -2.29 -19.25
CA ASP A 176 -0.50 -3.71 -18.85
C ASP A 176 0.78 -4.44 -19.24
N LYS A 177 1.75 -3.74 -19.80
CA LYS A 177 3.01 -4.30 -20.33
C LYS A 177 4.19 -3.84 -19.49
N ILE A 178 5.23 -4.69 -19.38
CA ILE A 178 6.53 -4.29 -18.86
C ILE A 178 7.51 -4.11 -20.02
N VAL A 179 8.43 -3.18 -19.85
CA VAL A 179 9.48 -2.85 -20.80
C VAL A 179 10.83 -3.06 -20.13
N ILE A 180 11.72 -3.83 -20.76
CA ILE A 180 13.08 -4.11 -20.27
C ILE A 180 14.05 -3.75 -21.38
N GLY A 181 14.84 -2.69 -21.17
CA GLY A 181 15.59 -2.08 -22.25
C GLY A 181 14.65 -1.60 -23.35
N THR A 182 14.67 -2.27 -24.53
CA THR A 182 13.75 -2.02 -25.64
C THR A 182 12.76 -3.16 -25.89
N LYS A 183 12.80 -4.24 -25.11
CA LYS A 183 11.87 -5.37 -25.26
C LYS A 183 10.62 -5.17 -24.43
N VAL A 184 9.47 -5.55 -24.99
CA VAL A 184 8.16 -5.44 -24.36
C VAL A 184 7.62 -6.82 -24.05
N PHE A 185 7.03 -6.98 -22.85
CA PHE A 185 6.43 -8.22 -22.38
C PHE A 185 5.05 -7.93 -21.77
N ASP A 186 4.20 -8.93 -21.77
CA ASP A 186 2.95 -8.92 -21.03
C ASP A 186 3.22 -8.90 -19.52
N GLY A 187 2.59 -8.00 -18.79
CA GLY A 187 2.88 -7.78 -17.37
C GLY A 187 2.47 -8.93 -16.45
N LYS A 188 1.46 -9.74 -16.84
CA LYS A 188 0.97 -10.85 -16.01
C LYS A 188 1.71 -12.16 -16.29
N THR A 189 2.01 -12.43 -17.55
CA THR A 189 2.56 -13.73 -18.00
C THR A 189 4.04 -13.68 -18.32
N LEU A 190 4.61 -12.47 -18.43
CA LEU A 190 5.98 -12.22 -18.90
C LEU A 190 6.24 -12.82 -20.30
N ALA A 191 5.20 -12.97 -21.12
CA ALA A 191 5.33 -13.40 -22.51
C ALA A 191 5.80 -12.23 -23.37
N ALA A 192 6.62 -12.51 -24.40
CA ALA A 192 7.06 -11.48 -25.33
C ALA A 192 5.86 -10.81 -26.02
N ALA A 193 5.84 -9.48 -26.10
CA ALA A 193 4.75 -8.67 -26.61
C ALA A 193 5.19 -7.63 -27.66
N GLY A 194 6.47 -7.58 -28.01
CA GLY A 194 6.99 -6.68 -29.04
C GLY A 194 8.24 -5.92 -28.62
N ASN A 195 8.37 -4.73 -29.17
CA ASN A 195 9.48 -3.82 -28.88
C ASN A 195 8.96 -2.40 -28.63
N LEU A 196 9.72 -1.66 -27.84
CA LEU A 196 9.50 -0.25 -27.60
C LEU A 196 9.65 0.57 -28.87
N ASN A 197 8.69 1.44 -29.13
CA ASN A 197 8.74 2.34 -30.27
C ASN A 197 9.73 3.49 -30.00
N MET A 198 10.88 3.45 -30.67
CA MET A 198 11.95 4.45 -30.56
C MET A 198 11.95 5.46 -31.71
N THR A 199 10.84 5.57 -32.47
CA THR A 199 10.75 6.53 -33.57
C THR A 199 10.96 7.95 -33.09
N GLY A 200 11.85 8.69 -33.75
CA GLY A 200 12.23 10.06 -33.37
C GLY A 200 13.42 10.14 -32.42
N TYR A 201 13.96 9.00 -31.96
CA TYR A 201 15.12 8.93 -31.08
C TYR A 201 16.26 8.11 -31.70
N ASP A 202 16.47 8.27 -33.02
CA ASP A 202 17.51 7.57 -33.76
C ASP A 202 18.90 7.87 -33.18
N GLY A 203 19.68 6.82 -32.96
CA GLY A 203 21.01 6.92 -32.35
C GLY A 203 21.03 7.08 -30.84
N LEU A 204 19.88 7.13 -30.16
CA LEU A 204 19.80 7.12 -28.71
C LEU A 204 19.44 5.72 -28.19
N GLN A 205 19.92 5.43 -26.99
CA GLN A 205 19.70 4.17 -26.28
C GLN A 205 19.07 4.43 -24.92
N VAL A 206 18.28 3.46 -24.46
CA VAL A 206 17.66 3.50 -23.13
C VAL A 206 18.74 3.38 -22.05
N THR A 207 18.83 4.39 -21.21
CA THR A 207 19.76 4.44 -20.06
C THR A 207 19.07 4.06 -18.77
N SER A 208 17.87 4.58 -18.53
CA SER A 208 17.03 4.19 -17.40
C SER A 208 15.57 4.21 -17.81
N LEU A 209 14.76 3.35 -17.15
CA LEU A 209 13.33 3.29 -17.31
C LEU A 209 12.63 3.50 -15.96
N ALA A 210 11.50 4.15 -16.02
CA ALA A 210 10.53 4.24 -14.92
C ALA A 210 9.12 4.32 -15.51
N ASN A 211 8.13 4.30 -14.67
CA ASN A 211 6.74 4.65 -15.02
C ASN A 211 6.15 5.49 -13.90
N ASP A 212 5.17 6.29 -14.23
CA ASP A 212 4.33 6.98 -13.27
C ASP A 212 3.24 6.04 -12.70
N GLU A 213 2.41 6.53 -11.81
CA GLU A 213 1.34 5.75 -11.18
C GLU A 213 0.24 5.34 -12.17
N ALA A 214 0.03 6.10 -13.23
CA ALA A 214 -0.94 5.80 -14.31
C ALA A 214 -0.41 4.79 -15.34
N GLY A 215 0.87 4.40 -15.22
CA GLY A 215 1.51 3.45 -16.14
C GLY A 215 2.00 4.08 -17.44
N HIS A 216 2.26 5.39 -17.47
CA HIS A 216 2.99 6.01 -18.56
C HIS A 216 4.47 5.69 -18.41
N LEU A 217 5.09 5.18 -19.48
CA LEU A 217 6.51 4.83 -19.48
C LEU A 217 7.37 6.08 -19.68
N ILE A 218 8.40 6.22 -18.85
CA ILE A 218 9.38 7.29 -18.94
C ILE A 218 10.78 6.68 -19.09
N ALA A 219 11.59 7.25 -19.97
CA ALA A 219 12.99 6.85 -20.13
C ALA A 219 13.92 8.06 -20.16
N SER A 220 15.13 7.87 -19.61
CA SER A 220 16.27 8.69 -19.97
C SER A 220 17.03 7.99 -21.11
N LEU A 221 17.40 8.78 -22.11
CA LEU A 221 18.03 8.34 -23.35
C LEU A 221 19.36 9.06 -23.52
N THR A 222 20.42 8.29 -23.84
CA THR A 222 21.75 8.81 -24.16
C THR A 222 22.29 8.14 -25.43
N ALA A 223 23.33 8.68 -26.03
CA ALA A 223 23.89 8.12 -27.28
C ALA A 223 24.48 6.72 -27.11
N ASP A 224 24.98 6.40 -25.93
CA ASP A 224 25.65 5.12 -25.64
C ASP A 224 24.92 4.23 -24.62
N GLY A 225 23.73 4.66 -24.14
CA GLY A 225 22.96 3.94 -23.13
C GLY A 225 23.59 3.96 -21.74
N THR A 226 24.58 4.82 -21.49
CA THR A 226 25.24 4.91 -20.19
C THR A 226 24.87 6.18 -19.43
N SER A 227 24.76 6.09 -18.12
CA SER A 227 24.64 7.27 -17.27
C SER A 227 26.02 7.92 -17.14
N GLY A 228 26.10 9.21 -17.35
CA GLY A 228 27.37 9.96 -17.38
C GLY A 228 27.74 10.48 -18.76
N SER A 229 27.00 10.07 -19.79
CA SER A 229 27.08 10.63 -21.14
C SER A 229 26.05 11.73 -21.31
N ALA A 230 26.47 12.87 -21.80
CA ALA A 230 25.61 13.96 -22.23
C ALA A 230 25.62 14.03 -23.77
N PRO A 231 24.59 14.58 -24.42
CA PRO A 231 23.34 15.05 -23.82
C PRO A 231 22.38 13.92 -23.41
N VAL A 232 21.53 14.22 -22.43
CA VAL A 232 20.46 13.33 -21.98
C VAL A 232 19.11 13.85 -22.45
N THR A 233 18.31 12.99 -23.02
CA THR A 233 16.91 13.26 -23.39
C THR A 233 15.98 12.41 -22.53
N TYR A 234 14.92 13.00 -22.02
CA TYR A 234 13.86 12.29 -21.33
C TYR A 234 12.62 12.21 -22.21
N ALA A 235 12.14 11.00 -22.40
CA ALA A 235 11.00 10.69 -23.25
C ALA A 235 9.89 10.02 -22.47
N CYS A 236 8.63 10.31 -22.82
CA CYS A 236 7.43 9.72 -22.20
C CYS A 236 6.56 9.08 -23.29
N TRP A 237 6.24 7.80 -23.12
CA TRP A 237 5.27 7.04 -23.92
C TRP A 237 3.90 7.08 -23.23
N LYS A 238 3.21 8.22 -23.36
CA LYS A 238 1.89 8.43 -22.71
C LYS A 238 0.75 7.64 -23.34
N ASN A 239 0.89 7.21 -24.60
CA ASN A 239 -0.15 6.50 -25.35
C ASN A 239 0.16 4.99 -25.51
N GLY A 240 1.11 4.47 -24.74
CA GLY A 240 1.57 3.09 -24.83
C GLY A 240 2.94 2.95 -25.51
N CYS A 241 3.68 1.93 -25.10
CA CYS A 241 5.07 1.72 -25.54
C CYS A 241 5.23 1.35 -27.03
N ASP A 242 4.15 1.03 -27.74
CA ASP A 242 4.08 0.80 -29.18
C ASP A 242 3.82 2.08 -30.00
N GLN A 243 3.47 3.18 -29.34
CA GLN A 243 3.27 4.49 -29.94
C GLN A 243 4.53 5.35 -29.82
N PRO A 244 4.70 6.41 -30.66
CA PRO A 244 5.82 7.34 -30.52
C PRO A 244 5.78 8.05 -29.16
N ALA A 245 6.97 8.24 -28.56
CA ALA A 245 7.11 9.03 -27.34
C ALA A 245 7.19 10.53 -27.62
N GLU A 246 6.97 11.31 -26.57
CA GLU A 246 7.19 12.75 -26.55
C GLU A 246 8.41 13.08 -25.69
N THR A 247 9.24 14.05 -26.11
CA THR A 247 10.32 14.58 -25.29
C THR A 247 9.72 15.46 -24.19
N ILE A 248 9.98 15.10 -22.94
CA ILE A 248 9.51 15.86 -21.76
C ILE A 248 10.61 16.73 -21.16
N LEU A 249 11.88 16.39 -21.40
CA LEU A 249 13.04 17.13 -20.91
C LEU A 249 14.26 16.87 -21.80
N GLY A 250 15.01 17.91 -22.12
CA GLY A 250 16.25 17.82 -22.87
C GLY A 250 16.11 18.13 -24.38
N PRO A 251 17.18 17.91 -25.17
CA PRO A 251 18.48 17.40 -24.73
C PRO A 251 19.15 18.33 -23.72
N SER A 252 19.78 17.76 -22.69
CA SER A 252 20.43 18.48 -21.59
C SER A 252 21.90 18.12 -21.52
N ASP A 253 22.78 19.10 -21.37
CA ASP A 253 24.21 18.88 -21.16
C ASP A 253 24.51 18.22 -19.79
N SER A 254 23.50 18.09 -18.94
CA SER A 254 23.61 17.39 -17.67
C SER A 254 23.64 15.89 -17.89
N ALA A 255 24.60 15.21 -17.28
CA ALA A 255 24.76 13.76 -17.31
C ALA A 255 23.86 13.01 -16.29
N ILE A 256 22.69 13.57 -15.99
CA ILE A 256 21.74 13.02 -15.01
C ILE A 256 20.81 12.06 -15.73
N ALA A 257 21.06 10.77 -15.65
CA ALA A 257 20.31 9.79 -16.42
C ALA A 257 20.01 8.47 -15.69
N ALA A 258 20.63 8.24 -14.52
CA ALA A 258 20.57 6.95 -13.85
C ALA A 258 19.40 6.84 -12.88
N PHE A 259 18.86 5.62 -12.75
CA PHE A 259 17.92 5.24 -11.72
C PHE A 259 16.72 6.18 -11.60
N LEU A 260 15.99 6.35 -12.70
CA LEU A 260 14.77 7.13 -12.71
C LEU A 260 13.73 6.52 -11.75
N SER A 261 13.05 7.39 -11.02
CA SER A 261 11.82 7.07 -10.32
C SER A 261 10.81 8.19 -10.53
N VAL A 262 9.54 7.86 -10.63
CA VAL A 262 8.46 8.83 -10.84
C VAL A 262 7.38 8.61 -9.81
N GLY A 263 7.11 9.61 -8.98
CA GLY A 263 5.94 9.64 -8.10
C GLY A 263 4.85 10.50 -8.72
N GLY A 264 3.59 10.08 -8.58
CA GLY A 264 2.42 10.78 -9.13
C GLY A 264 2.13 10.47 -10.60
N ASN A 265 1.23 11.24 -11.23
CA ASN A 265 0.81 11.12 -12.62
C ASN A 265 1.41 12.26 -13.45
N LEU A 266 2.28 11.90 -14.39
CA LEU A 266 3.03 12.87 -15.20
C LEU A 266 2.15 13.59 -16.22
N VAL A 267 1.14 12.91 -16.76
CA VAL A 267 0.37 13.39 -17.92
C VAL A 267 -0.85 14.20 -17.48
N GLU A 268 -1.53 13.74 -16.44
CA GLU A 268 -2.83 14.29 -15.99
C GLU A 268 -2.79 14.72 -14.53
N GLY A 269 -1.73 15.37 -14.10
CA GLY A 269 -1.61 15.77 -12.69
C GLY A 269 -0.22 16.22 -12.34
N LYS A 270 0.13 16.08 -11.06
CA LYS A 270 1.46 16.39 -10.57
C LYS A 270 2.33 15.14 -10.54
N ALA A 271 3.59 15.30 -10.89
CA ALA A 271 4.60 14.26 -10.81
C ALA A 271 5.95 14.82 -10.36
N LEU A 272 6.71 13.95 -9.71
CA LEU A 272 8.11 14.18 -9.33
C LEU A 272 8.97 13.12 -9.98
N ILE A 273 9.86 13.55 -10.88
CA ILE A 273 10.86 12.66 -11.48
C ILE A 273 12.16 12.81 -10.70
N THR A 274 12.63 11.74 -10.09
CA THR A 274 13.94 11.68 -9.45
C THR A 274 14.94 10.90 -10.28
N ALA A 275 16.19 11.33 -10.29
CA ALA A 275 17.28 10.66 -10.97
C ALA A 275 18.60 10.89 -10.25
N LEU A 276 19.55 9.99 -10.46
CA LEU A 276 20.93 10.18 -10.04
C LEU A 276 21.75 10.83 -11.16
N GLY A 277 22.71 11.66 -10.78
CA GLY A 277 23.82 12.05 -11.63
C GLY A 277 24.61 10.83 -12.13
N ALA A 278 25.75 11.04 -12.77
CA ALA A 278 26.54 9.94 -13.29
C ALA A 278 26.68 8.79 -12.29
N ARG A 279 26.85 7.56 -12.79
CA ARG A 279 27.12 6.33 -12.01
C ARG A 279 28.31 6.43 -11.04
N VAL A 280 28.80 7.61 -10.77
CA VAL A 280 29.89 7.85 -9.86
C VAL A 280 29.30 8.23 -8.52
N ALA A 281 29.69 7.55 -7.57
CA ALA A 281 29.39 7.47 -6.17
C ALA A 281 29.12 8.76 -5.38
N THR A 282 29.23 9.91 -5.93
CA THR A 282 29.17 11.20 -5.23
C THR A 282 28.18 12.18 -5.86
N GLY A 283 27.37 11.71 -6.81
CA GLY A 283 26.40 12.57 -7.47
C GLY A 283 25.17 12.82 -6.60
N PRO A 284 24.70 14.06 -6.50
CA PRO A 284 23.44 14.37 -5.82
C PRO A 284 22.27 13.71 -6.55
N SER A 285 21.23 13.39 -5.80
CA SER A 285 19.92 13.05 -6.38
C SER A 285 19.24 14.33 -6.84
N PHE A 286 18.63 14.26 -8.01
CA PHE A 286 17.93 15.36 -8.63
C PHE A 286 16.45 15.07 -8.73
N CYS A 287 15.64 16.11 -8.64
CA CYS A 287 14.19 16.00 -8.77
C CYS A 287 13.65 17.13 -9.65
N TRP A 288 12.77 16.77 -10.58
CA TRP A 288 11.99 17.71 -11.38
C TRP A 288 10.53 17.55 -11.05
N GLY A 289 9.87 18.66 -10.74
CA GLY A 289 8.43 18.75 -10.62
C GLY A 289 7.77 18.93 -12.00
N PHE A 290 6.64 18.27 -12.18
CA PHE A 290 5.78 18.41 -13.36
C PHE A 290 4.33 18.66 -12.93
N ALA A 291 3.61 19.40 -13.75
CA ALA A 291 2.17 19.54 -13.65
C ALA A 291 1.57 19.41 -15.05
N ASP A 292 0.64 18.48 -15.25
CA ASP A 292 -0.04 18.20 -16.52
C ASP A 292 0.94 18.06 -17.71
N GLY A 293 2.02 17.30 -17.51
CA GLY A 293 3.08 17.07 -18.50
C GLY A 293 4.05 18.24 -18.68
N VAL A 294 3.85 19.35 -18.00
CA VAL A 294 4.71 20.55 -18.12
C VAL A 294 5.72 20.58 -16.98
N ARG A 295 7.00 20.69 -17.34
CA ARG A 295 8.08 20.83 -16.36
C ARG A 295 7.96 22.13 -15.57
N GLY A 296 8.02 22.01 -14.25
CA GLY A 296 8.06 23.11 -13.29
C GLY A 296 9.43 23.20 -12.59
N ASP A 297 9.40 23.16 -11.27
CA ASP A 297 10.54 23.37 -10.41
C ASP A 297 11.60 22.24 -10.49
N TYR A 298 12.81 22.60 -10.16
CA TYR A 298 13.96 21.70 -10.08
C TYR A 298 14.54 21.74 -8.67
N TYR A 299 14.80 20.58 -8.12
CA TYR A 299 15.25 20.42 -6.75
C TYR A 299 16.51 19.56 -6.69
N ASN A 300 17.51 20.03 -5.96
CA ASN A 300 18.70 19.25 -5.63
C ASN A 300 18.52 18.69 -4.22
N LEU A 301 18.12 17.44 -4.11
CA LEU A 301 17.63 16.85 -2.87
C LEU A 301 18.72 16.53 -1.83
N LEU A 302 20.00 16.47 -2.23
CA LEU A 302 21.07 15.93 -1.40
C LEU A 302 22.34 16.77 -1.38
N THR A 303 22.23 18.08 -1.55
CA THR A 303 23.36 18.98 -1.35
C THR A 303 23.80 18.93 0.11
N GLY A 304 24.96 18.35 0.36
CA GLY A 304 25.60 18.36 1.68
C GLY A 304 25.47 17.09 2.51
N GLN A 305 24.79 16.04 2.01
CA GLN A 305 24.85 14.73 2.67
C GLN A 305 26.14 14.00 2.25
N PRO A 306 26.97 13.52 3.19
CA PRO A 306 28.19 12.82 2.85
C PRO A 306 27.88 11.44 2.29
N SER A 307 28.21 11.18 1.04
CA SER A 307 28.41 9.83 0.56
C SER A 307 29.86 9.43 0.86
N ASN A 308 30.06 8.46 1.74
CA ASN A 308 31.39 8.25 2.32
C ASN A 308 32.25 7.18 1.65
N ASP A 309 31.75 6.43 0.66
CA ASP A 309 32.54 5.28 0.20
C ASP A 309 32.58 5.04 -1.30
N GLY A 310 32.19 6.01 -2.09
CA GLY A 310 32.30 5.85 -3.53
C GLY A 310 31.37 4.83 -4.17
N SER A 311 30.42 4.25 -3.46
CA SER A 311 29.49 3.25 -3.99
C SER A 311 28.06 3.79 -4.11
N TRP A 312 27.45 3.76 -5.29
CA TRP A 312 26.01 3.81 -5.70
C TRP A 312 25.01 4.38 -4.66
N SER A 313 25.31 5.52 -4.04
CA SER A 313 25.05 5.66 -2.64
C SER A 313 23.74 6.31 -2.21
N GLN A 314 22.93 6.87 -3.07
CA GLN A 314 21.69 7.49 -2.57
C GLN A 314 20.63 7.54 -3.65
N MET A 315 19.72 6.59 -3.65
CA MET A 315 18.56 6.62 -4.53
C MET A 315 17.36 7.14 -3.78
N VAL A 316 16.80 8.24 -4.24
CA VAL A 316 15.59 8.85 -3.70
C VAL A 316 14.40 8.55 -4.59
N SER A 317 13.27 8.25 -4.00
CA SER A 317 12.02 8.01 -4.69
C SER A 317 10.87 8.69 -3.94
N ALA A 318 10.03 9.44 -4.64
CA ALA A 318 8.81 10.03 -4.10
C ALA A 318 7.64 9.05 -4.24
N CYS A 319 6.74 9.00 -3.25
CA CYS A 319 5.54 8.18 -3.31
C CYS A 319 4.44 8.80 -4.19
N SER A 320 4.44 10.11 -4.33
CA SER A 320 3.43 10.87 -5.07
C SER A 320 4.04 12.02 -5.85
N GLY A 321 3.22 12.76 -6.57
CA GLY A 321 3.62 13.99 -7.29
C GLY A 321 3.78 15.23 -6.41
N GLU A 322 3.63 15.11 -5.09
CA GLU A 322 3.69 16.24 -4.16
C GLU A 322 4.98 16.25 -3.35
N VAL A 323 5.67 17.39 -3.35
CA VAL A 323 6.89 17.58 -2.52
C VAL A 323 6.61 17.47 -1.02
N SER A 324 5.38 17.73 -0.60
CA SER A 324 4.91 17.56 0.78
C SER A 324 4.60 16.12 1.15
N GLY A 325 4.61 15.19 0.18
CA GLY A 325 4.29 13.78 0.41
C GLY A 325 5.43 12.99 1.07
N THR A 326 5.23 11.68 1.16
CA THR A 326 6.21 10.75 1.72
C THR A 326 7.28 10.42 0.70
N TRP A 327 8.53 10.39 1.17
CA TRP A 327 9.71 10.06 0.42
C TRP A 327 10.43 8.87 1.03
N PHE A 328 11.11 8.11 0.18
CA PHE A 328 12.03 7.06 0.60
C PHE A 328 13.38 7.22 -0.06
N MET A 329 14.40 6.78 0.65
CA MET A 329 15.78 6.77 0.17
C MET A 329 16.46 5.48 0.57
N TRP A 330 17.19 4.88 -0.37
CA TRP A 330 18.21 3.92 -0.02
C TRP A 330 19.53 4.65 0.12
N ASP A 331 20.21 4.43 1.24
CA ASP A 331 21.47 5.07 1.58
C ASP A 331 22.53 4.02 1.95
N ALA A 332 23.62 4.02 1.18
CA ALA A 332 24.80 3.19 1.41
C ALA A 332 25.86 3.95 2.21
N VAL A 333 25.55 4.31 3.45
CA VAL A 333 26.54 4.94 4.33
C VAL A 333 27.54 3.90 4.84
N ALA A 334 28.79 4.31 5.01
CA ALA A 334 29.84 3.47 5.57
C ALA A 334 29.40 2.77 6.87
N GLY A 335 29.29 1.45 6.83
CA GLY A 335 28.91 0.60 7.95
C GLY A 335 27.43 0.20 8.05
N GLY A 336 26.58 0.62 7.12
CA GLY A 336 25.16 0.17 7.10
C GLY A 336 24.48 0.54 5.79
N HIS A 337 23.63 -0.39 5.33
CA HIS A 337 22.72 -0.12 4.22
C HIS A 337 21.37 0.20 4.84
N ASN A 338 20.89 1.42 4.65
CA ASN A 338 19.68 1.90 5.31
C ASN A 338 18.61 2.25 4.28
N VAL A 339 17.37 1.90 4.61
CA VAL A 339 16.22 2.54 3.99
C VAL A 339 15.77 3.65 4.95
N LEU A 340 15.66 4.84 4.42
CA LEU A 340 15.25 6.02 5.16
C LEU A 340 13.94 6.54 4.56
N THR A 341 13.09 7.13 5.40
CA THR A 341 11.85 7.79 4.98
C THR A 341 11.70 9.13 5.68
N TRP A 342 10.98 10.05 5.06
CA TRP A 342 10.60 11.34 5.64
C TRP A 342 9.33 11.87 4.98
N GLU A 343 8.69 12.82 5.65
CA GLU A 343 7.50 13.52 5.18
C GLU A 343 7.87 14.95 4.78
N GLY A 344 7.49 15.31 3.59
CA GLY A 344 7.66 16.65 3.04
C GLY A 344 9.10 17.07 2.78
N TRP A 345 9.26 17.93 1.82
CA TRP A 345 10.52 18.61 1.57
C TRP A 345 10.26 20.10 1.37
N ASP A 346 10.90 20.93 2.18
CA ASP A 346 10.71 22.38 2.23
C ASP A 346 11.81 23.18 1.51
N GLY A 347 12.68 22.47 0.79
CA GLY A 347 13.83 23.10 0.10
C GLY A 347 15.05 23.29 0.98
N THR A 348 15.02 22.86 2.25
CA THR A 348 16.17 22.91 3.15
C THR A 348 16.97 21.62 3.11
N SER A 349 18.24 21.70 3.51
CA SER A 349 19.13 20.53 3.58
C SER A 349 18.91 19.65 4.82
N SER A 350 18.05 20.05 5.76
CA SER A 350 17.81 19.27 6.97
C SER A 350 16.51 18.49 6.85
N LEU A 351 16.60 17.22 6.43
CA LEU A 351 15.49 16.29 6.39
C LEU A 351 15.37 15.57 7.73
N ASN A 352 14.15 15.40 8.22
CA ASN A 352 13.87 14.58 9.39
C ASN A 352 13.81 13.10 8.99
N LEU A 353 14.98 12.50 8.79
CA LEU A 353 15.12 11.13 8.29
C LEU A 353 14.82 10.10 9.38
N LYS A 354 13.88 9.20 9.09
CA LYS A 354 13.54 8.04 9.92
C LYS A 354 14.11 6.79 9.23
N GLN A 355 14.91 6.02 9.97
CA GLN A 355 15.41 4.73 9.46
C GLN A 355 14.37 3.64 9.58
N ILE A 356 14.30 2.76 8.56
CA ILE A 356 13.47 1.56 8.52
C ILE A 356 14.39 0.34 8.65
N PRO A 357 14.50 -0.26 9.83
CA PRO A 357 15.40 -1.39 10.07
C PRO A 357 15.01 -2.63 9.24
N GLY A 358 16.00 -3.34 8.71
CA GLY A 358 15.79 -4.62 8.02
C GLY A 358 15.26 -4.54 6.59
N ALA A 359 14.89 -3.35 6.10
CA ALA A 359 14.34 -3.20 4.75
C ALA A 359 15.37 -3.40 3.63
N ALA A 360 16.65 -3.27 3.92
CA ALA A 360 17.76 -3.59 3.01
C ALA A 360 18.73 -4.54 3.71
N PRO A 361 18.43 -5.84 3.78
CA PRO A 361 19.30 -6.78 4.47
C PRO A 361 20.65 -6.93 3.75
N ASN A 362 21.71 -6.88 4.52
CA ASN A 362 23.00 -7.37 4.08
C ASN A 362 22.91 -8.89 3.93
N GLY A 363 23.45 -9.45 2.86
CA GLY A 363 23.53 -10.90 2.71
C GLY A 363 24.20 -11.55 3.93
N PRO A 364 24.03 -12.88 4.13
CA PRO A 364 24.44 -13.60 5.34
C PRO A 364 25.94 -13.48 5.67
N ASN A 365 26.74 -13.02 4.74
CA ASN A 365 28.19 -12.87 4.93
C ASN A 365 28.64 -11.46 5.28
N ASN A 366 27.71 -10.53 5.51
CA ASN A 366 27.99 -9.14 5.92
C ASN A 366 29.12 -8.44 5.10
N TRP A 367 29.17 -8.74 3.81
CA TRP A 367 30.15 -8.13 2.89
C TRP A 367 29.64 -6.74 2.51
N GLY A 368 29.69 -5.81 3.48
CA GLY A 368 29.12 -4.47 3.42
C GLY A 368 29.55 -3.59 2.23
N ASN A 369 30.57 -4.01 1.48
CA ASN A 369 31.08 -3.25 0.34
C ASN A 369 30.45 -3.66 -1.01
N TYR A 370 29.57 -4.66 -1.04
CA TYR A 370 29.04 -5.23 -2.30
C TYR A 370 27.54 -5.22 -2.41
N THR A 371 26.82 -4.68 -1.44
CA THR A 371 25.36 -4.57 -1.52
C THR A 371 25.00 -3.47 -2.51
N LYS A 372 24.31 -3.86 -3.57
CA LYS A 372 23.74 -2.95 -4.56
C LYS A 372 22.25 -2.99 -4.40
N ALA A 373 21.63 -1.83 -4.44
CA ALA A 373 20.18 -1.74 -4.29
C ALA A 373 19.57 -0.72 -5.22
N SER A 374 18.28 -0.87 -5.45
CA SER A 374 17.42 0.17 -5.97
C SER A 374 16.15 0.27 -5.15
N ILE A 375 15.48 1.39 -5.24
CA ILE A 375 14.26 1.67 -4.49
C ILE A 375 13.19 2.25 -5.40
N ARG A 376 11.94 1.85 -5.16
CA ARG A 376 10.76 2.41 -5.81
C ARG A 376 9.72 2.72 -4.75
N ALA A 377 9.43 3.99 -4.53
CA ALA A 377 8.35 4.44 -3.67
C ALA A 377 7.02 4.52 -4.46
N PHE A 378 5.92 4.29 -3.79
CA PHE A 378 4.59 4.34 -4.38
C PHE A 378 3.50 4.47 -3.31
N MET A 379 2.34 4.96 -3.72
CA MET A 379 1.12 4.92 -2.90
C MET A 379 0.28 3.70 -3.29
N PHE A 380 -0.26 3.00 -2.29
CA PHE A 380 -1.22 1.93 -2.52
C PHE A 380 -2.13 1.78 -1.30
N ASN A 381 -3.45 1.68 -1.51
CA ASN A 381 -4.43 1.57 -0.43
C ASN A 381 -4.21 2.63 0.67
N GLU A 382 -4.07 3.89 0.24
CA GLU A 382 -3.85 5.08 1.10
C GLU A 382 -2.56 5.07 1.93
N LYS A 383 -1.68 4.10 1.74
CA LYS A 383 -0.40 3.99 2.43
C LYS A 383 0.78 4.22 1.50
N ALA A 384 1.81 4.84 2.05
CA ALA A 384 3.10 5.02 1.37
C ALA A 384 3.99 3.79 1.57
N TYR A 385 4.45 3.19 0.49
CA TYR A 385 5.33 2.03 0.48
C TYR A 385 6.63 2.30 -0.28
N ALA A 386 7.67 1.56 0.07
CA ALA A 386 8.86 1.39 -0.73
C ALA A 386 9.05 -0.08 -1.09
N ALA A 387 9.23 -0.38 -2.36
CA ALA A 387 9.82 -1.62 -2.82
C ALA A 387 11.34 -1.44 -2.90
N VAL A 388 12.09 -2.25 -2.18
CA VAL A 388 13.54 -2.21 -2.08
C VAL A 388 14.10 -3.50 -2.64
N PHE A 389 15.01 -3.37 -3.59
CA PHE A 389 15.62 -4.48 -4.31
C PHE A 389 17.10 -4.47 -4.01
N THR A 390 17.57 -5.42 -3.20
CA THR A 390 18.97 -5.48 -2.76
C THR A 390 19.61 -6.77 -3.23
N THR A 391 20.89 -6.70 -3.61
CA THR A 391 21.66 -7.90 -3.82
C THR A 391 22.72 -8.01 -2.74
N GLY A 392 22.80 -9.21 -2.17
CA GLY A 392 23.88 -9.65 -1.32
C GLY A 392 24.35 -11.01 -1.85
N TRP A 393 25.55 -11.43 -1.51
CA TRP A 393 25.98 -12.80 -1.83
C TRP A 393 25.30 -13.80 -0.87
N PRO A 394 24.60 -14.85 -1.34
CA PRO A 394 24.44 -15.31 -2.75
C PRO A 394 23.09 -14.97 -3.38
N CYS A 395 22.29 -14.08 -2.84
CA CYS A 395 20.90 -13.89 -3.22
C CYS A 395 20.55 -12.43 -3.54
N THR A 396 19.46 -12.24 -4.24
CA THR A 396 18.75 -10.96 -4.34
C THR A 396 17.55 -10.98 -3.39
N TYR A 397 17.38 -9.92 -2.63
CA TYR A 397 16.26 -9.76 -1.70
C TYR A 397 15.29 -8.69 -2.22
N VAL A 398 14.02 -8.93 -2.00
CA VAL A 398 12.96 -7.96 -2.27
C VAL A 398 12.22 -7.69 -0.97
N SER A 399 12.09 -6.43 -0.60
CA SER A 399 11.22 -6.03 0.50
C SER A 399 10.21 -4.99 0.03
N ILE A 400 9.01 -5.05 0.57
CA ILE A 400 8.01 -3.99 0.44
C ILE A 400 7.62 -3.60 1.85
N VAL A 401 7.87 -2.34 2.19
CA VAL A 401 7.73 -1.83 3.55
C VAL A 401 7.03 -0.47 3.53
N ASP A 402 6.17 -0.21 4.51
CA ASP A 402 5.55 1.10 4.65
C ASP A 402 6.42 2.11 5.40
N SER A 403 6.01 3.37 5.46
CA SER A 403 6.73 4.45 6.15
C SER A 403 6.81 4.26 7.68
N ASN A 404 6.02 3.35 8.25
CA ASN A 404 6.08 2.98 9.66
C ASN A 404 7.05 1.85 9.95
N GLY A 405 7.50 1.13 8.91
CA GLY A 405 8.40 -0.01 9.01
C GLY A 405 7.67 -1.34 9.06
N GLU A 406 6.38 -1.38 8.71
CA GLU A 406 5.61 -2.62 8.59
C GLU A 406 5.86 -3.25 7.22
N PHE A 407 6.26 -4.51 7.22
CA PHE A 407 6.56 -5.25 5.99
C PHE A 407 5.30 -5.85 5.39
N LEU A 408 5.00 -5.47 4.16
CA LEU A 408 4.05 -6.16 3.30
C LEU A 408 4.69 -7.41 2.66
N LEU A 409 5.97 -7.32 2.32
CA LEU A 409 6.80 -8.42 1.85
C LEU A 409 8.12 -8.39 2.60
N ASN A 410 8.35 -9.42 3.41
CA ASN A 410 9.59 -9.55 4.17
C ASN A 410 10.71 -10.07 3.26
N PRO A 411 11.90 -9.49 3.27
CA PRO A 411 13.01 -9.93 2.43
C PRO A 411 13.39 -11.39 2.65
N ALA A 412 13.21 -11.95 3.86
CA ALA A 412 13.43 -13.36 4.12
C ALA A 412 12.48 -14.30 3.36
N GLU A 413 11.29 -13.83 3.02
CA GLU A 413 10.26 -14.59 2.29
C GLU A 413 10.36 -14.41 0.78
N ALA A 414 11.03 -13.36 0.34
CA ALA A 414 11.15 -12.97 -1.06
C ALA A 414 12.58 -13.07 -1.59
N THR A 415 13.36 -13.98 -1.05
CA THR A 415 14.72 -14.26 -1.53
C THR A 415 14.66 -14.85 -2.94
N LEU A 416 15.40 -14.25 -3.85
CA LEU A 416 15.67 -14.80 -5.17
C LEU A 416 17.08 -15.40 -5.19
N ASN A 417 17.18 -16.68 -5.58
CA ASN A 417 18.47 -17.39 -5.60
C ASN A 417 19.37 -16.97 -6.79
N TYR A 418 19.39 -15.71 -7.08
CA TYR A 418 20.22 -15.09 -8.13
C TYR A 418 21.18 -14.12 -7.48
N ALA A 419 22.46 -14.47 -7.49
CA ALA A 419 23.51 -13.57 -7.06
C ALA A 419 24.00 -12.75 -8.24
N ILE A 420 24.06 -11.43 -8.09
CA ILE A 420 24.83 -10.59 -8.99
C ILE A 420 26.29 -10.72 -8.55
N SER A 421 27.12 -11.36 -9.36
CA SER A 421 28.54 -11.55 -9.02
C SER A 421 29.30 -10.22 -8.95
N ASP A 422 30.42 -10.20 -8.23
CA ASP A 422 31.29 -9.01 -8.12
C ASP A 422 31.78 -8.46 -9.46
N ALA A 423 31.80 -9.31 -10.49
CA ALA A 423 32.12 -8.92 -11.85
C ALA A 423 30.96 -8.18 -12.56
N ASN A 424 29.76 -8.23 -12.02
CA ASN A 424 28.60 -7.56 -12.59
C ASN A 424 28.32 -6.26 -11.81
N PRO A 425 28.53 -5.08 -12.40
CA PRO A 425 28.36 -3.79 -11.73
C PRO A 425 26.90 -3.40 -11.52
N TYR A 426 25.92 -4.24 -11.90
CA TYR A 426 24.53 -3.87 -11.98
C TYR A 426 23.73 -4.35 -10.76
N CYS A 427 22.85 -3.48 -10.25
CA CYS A 427 21.95 -3.82 -9.15
C CYS A 427 20.62 -4.38 -9.69
N PRO A 428 19.87 -5.14 -8.87
CA PRO A 428 18.49 -5.44 -9.18
C PRO A 428 17.70 -4.13 -9.22
N VAL A 429 16.77 -4.03 -10.15
CA VAL A 429 15.90 -2.87 -10.32
C VAL A 429 14.46 -3.33 -10.37
N GLY A 430 13.55 -2.47 -9.94
CA GLY A 430 12.15 -2.81 -10.00
C GLY A 430 11.27 -1.60 -10.14
N THR A 431 10.00 -1.87 -10.32
CA THR A 431 8.98 -0.85 -10.50
C THR A 431 7.64 -1.30 -9.93
N PHE A 432 6.74 -0.32 -9.78
CA PHE A 432 5.37 -0.52 -9.35
C PHE A 432 4.42 0.16 -10.34
N VAL A 433 3.24 -0.42 -10.52
CA VAL A 433 2.12 0.22 -11.22
C VAL A 433 0.81 -0.14 -10.53
N TYR A 434 -0.09 0.81 -10.46
CA TYR A 434 -1.48 0.60 -10.04
C TYR A 434 -2.35 0.33 -11.27
N ASN A 435 -3.18 -0.70 -11.20
CA ASN A 435 -4.18 -1.01 -12.23
C ASN A 435 -5.56 -0.62 -11.70
N GLU A 436 -6.03 0.53 -12.11
CA GLU A 436 -7.32 1.09 -11.67
C GLU A 436 -8.50 0.16 -12.01
N LYS A 437 -8.48 -0.47 -13.19
CA LYS A 437 -9.57 -1.37 -13.64
C LYS A 437 -9.71 -2.62 -12.78
N GLU A 438 -8.60 -3.11 -12.25
CA GLU A 438 -8.56 -4.32 -11.43
C GLU A 438 -8.49 -3.99 -9.93
N ASN A 439 -8.38 -2.71 -9.57
CA ASN A 439 -8.16 -2.20 -8.22
C ASN A 439 -7.04 -2.96 -7.49
N CYS A 440 -5.91 -3.10 -8.16
CA CYS A 440 -4.75 -3.82 -7.63
C CYS A 440 -3.44 -3.19 -8.07
N GLY A 441 -2.36 -3.52 -7.36
CA GLY A 441 -1.01 -3.11 -7.71
C GLY A 441 -0.17 -4.26 -8.25
N TYR A 442 0.85 -3.94 -9.04
CA TYR A 442 1.84 -4.90 -9.49
C TYR A 442 3.24 -4.38 -9.20
N VAL A 443 4.05 -5.21 -8.55
CA VAL A 443 5.49 -4.96 -8.34
C VAL A 443 6.28 -5.93 -9.21
N TYR A 444 7.26 -5.40 -9.92
CA TYR A 444 8.17 -6.17 -10.76
C TYR A 444 9.60 -5.96 -10.32
N VAL A 445 10.40 -7.00 -10.36
CA VAL A 445 11.86 -6.93 -10.18
C VAL A 445 12.56 -7.56 -11.36
N LEU A 446 13.57 -6.88 -11.86
CA LEU A 446 14.54 -7.40 -12.82
C LEU A 446 15.86 -7.64 -12.08
N VAL A 447 16.35 -8.86 -12.11
CA VAL A 447 17.73 -9.20 -11.76
C VAL A 447 18.50 -9.34 -13.07
N PRO A 448 19.32 -8.35 -13.48
CA PRO A 448 19.92 -8.29 -14.79
C PRO A 448 20.72 -9.56 -15.14
N GLY A 449 20.42 -10.13 -16.31
CA GLY A 449 21.04 -11.36 -16.79
C GLY A 449 20.50 -12.66 -16.15
N HIS A 450 19.62 -12.57 -15.18
CA HIS A 450 19.13 -13.73 -14.42
C HIS A 450 17.63 -13.98 -14.54
N ALA A 451 16.79 -13.06 -14.07
CA ALA A 451 15.35 -13.30 -14.02
C ALA A 451 14.52 -12.02 -13.90
N VAL A 452 13.24 -12.17 -14.19
CA VAL A 452 12.17 -11.21 -13.82
C VAL A 452 11.16 -11.94 -12.95
N LYS A 453 10.75 -11.30 -11.84
CA LYS A 453 9.69 -11.79 -10.96
C LYS A 453 8.69 -10.67 -10.67
N SER A 454 7.46 -11.05 -10.43
CA SER A 454 6.39 -10.10 -10.13
C SER A 454 5.49 -10.59 -9.00
N TRP A 455 4.86 -9.61 -8.33
CA TRP A 455 3.87 -9.80 -7.29
C TRP A 455 2.65 -8.95 -7.59
N LYS A 456 1.49 -9.44 -7.16
CA LYS A 456 0.23 -8.72 -7.17
C LYS A 456 -0.11 -8.26 -5.76
N LEU A 457 -0.51 -7.00 -5.62
CA LEU A 457 -1.05 -6.41 -4.41
C LEU A 457 -2.57 -6.28 -4.57
N GLU A 458 -3.33 -6.76 -3.61
CA GLU A 458 -4.80 -6.73 -3.61
C GLU A 458 -5.30 -6.02 -2.37
N ILE A 459 -6.37 -5.22 -2.53
CA ILE A 459 -7.08 -4.61 -1.43
C ILE A 459 -8.16 -5.59 -0.97
N THR A 460 -8.16 -5.93 0.31
CA THR A 460 -9.17 -6.77 0.95
C THR A 460 -9.83 -5.99 2.08
N TYR A 461 -11.08 -6.31 2.39
CA TYR A 461 -11.89 -5.63 3.40
C TYR A 461 -12.35 -6.63 4.44
N ASP A 462 -12.36 -6.21 5.72
CA ASP A 462 -12.97 -6.96 6.84
C ASP A 462 -14.33 -6.38 7.19
#